data_f063735ceb061cefbcedae194e944bdd
#
_entry.id   f063735ceb061cefbcedae194e944bdd
#
_cell.length_a   1.000
_cell.length_b   1.000
_cell.length_c   1.000
_cell.angle_alpha   90.00
_cell.angle_beta   90.00
_cell.angle_gamma   90.00
#
_symmetry.space_group_name_H-M   'P 1'
#
loop_
_entity.id
_entity.type
_entity.pdbx_description
1 polymer ?
#
loop_
_entity_poly.entity_id
_entity_poly.type
_entity_poly.pdbx_seq_one_letter_code
_entity_poly.pdbx_strand_id
1 'polypeptide(L)'
;MKTSVDAATLKEWIKAGRKIRIVDIRAPEQHGASRIPGSENAYISAAIKQGDADAVNRIVGEAGVPIVTVCNQGGSCRLAADLLRERGVEAYSLEGGMQAWLESQAGP
;
A
#
# COMPACT_ATOMS: atom_id res chain seq x y z
N MET A 1 6.61 11.38 -13.17
CA MET A 1 6.97 10.28 -12.26
C MET A 1 5.70 9.61 -11.74
N LYS A 2 5.63 8.31 -11.85
CA LYS A 2 4.47 7.58 -11.33
C LYS A 2 4.52 7.51 -9.80
N THR A 3 3.41 7.82 -9.17
CA THR A 3 3.28 7.78 -7.71
C THR A 3 2.27 6.73 -7.27
N SER A 4 1.69 6.00 -8.22
CA SER A 4 0.75 4.92 -7.95
C SER A 4 0.99 3.78 -8.91
N VAL A 5 0.51 2.60 -8.56
CA VAL A 5 0.55 1.41 -9.43
C VAL A 5 -0.83 0.81 -9.47
N ASP A 6 -1.21 0.27 -10.62
CA ASP A 6 -2.48 -0.46 -10.73
C ASP A 6 -2.28 -1.92 -10.31
N ALA A 7 -3.40 -2.63 -10.16
CA ALA A 7 -3.35 -4.02 -9.71
C ALA A 7 -2.58 -4.92 -10.69
N ALA A 8 -2.72 -4.69 -11.99
CA ALA A 8 -2.02 -5.49 -13.00
C ALA A 8 -0.51 -5.32 -12.90
N THR A 9 -0.03 -4.07 -12.75
CA THR A 9 1.38 -3.79 -12.59
C THR A 9 1.94 -4.40 -11.30
N LEU A 10 1.18 -4.27 -10.20
CA LEU A 10 1.62 -4.85 -8.93
C LEU A 10 1.73 -6.37 -9.03
N LYS A 11 0.79 -7.03 -9.70
CA LYS A 11 0.87 -8.47 -9.93
C LYS A 11 2.14 -8.85 -10.69
N GLU A 12 2.50 -8.06 -11.70
CA GLU A 12 3.72 -8.30 -12.47
C GLU A 12 4.96 -8.14 -11.59
N TRP A 13 4.99 -7.14 -10.73
CA TRP A 13 6.11 -6.93 -9.81
C TRP A 13 6.27 -8.10 -8.85
N ILE A 14 5.15 -8.63 -8.33
CA ILE A 14 5.16 -9.79 -7.44
C ILE A 14 5.69 -11.02 -8.19
N LYS A 15 5.19 -11.25 -9.40
CA LYS A 15 5.61 -12.39 -10.25
C LYS A 15 7.09 -12.33 -10.59
N ALA A 16 7.60 -11.13 -10.84
CA ALA A 16 9.00 -10.93 -11.19
C ALA A 16 9.94 -11.05 -9.98
N GLY A 17 9.39 -11.19 -8.77
CA GLY A 17 10.20 -11.29 -7.56
C GLY A 17 10.88 -9.98 -7.16
N ARG A 18 10.34 -8.83 -7.55
CA ARG A 18 10.92 -7.54 -7.18
C ARG A 18 10.95 -7.37 -5.68
N LYS A 19 12.03 -6.81 -5.17
CA LYS A 19 12.15 -6.54 -3.73
C LYS A 19 11.33 -5.30 -3.38
N ILE A 20 10.09 -5.54 -2.96
CA ILE A 20 9.15 -4.49 -2.55
C ILE A 20 8.47 -4.93 -1.25
N ARG A 21 7.97 -3.95 -0.51
CA ARG A 21 7.10 -4.22 0.64
C ARG A 21 5.70 -3.74 0.27
N ILE A 22 4.72 -4.58 0.48
CA ILE A 22 3.31 -4.23 0.30
C ILE A 22 2.75 -4.04 1.69
N VAL A 23 2.33 -2.82 2.03
CA VAL A 23 1.87 -2.50 3.38
C VAL A 23 0.39 -2.13 3.32
N ASP A 24 -0.45 -3.00 3.89
CA ASP A 24 -1.87 -2.79 4.02
C ASP A 24 -2.12 -1.95 5.26
N ILE A 25 -2.62 -0.74 5.07
CA ILE A 25 -2.82 0.21 6.17
C ILE A 25 -4.24 0.16 6.75
N ARG A 26 -5.05 -0.81 6.33
CA ARG A 26 -6.41 -1.03 6.84
C ARG A 26 -6.38 -1.64 8.23
N ALA A 27 -7.56 -1.71 8.86
CA ALA A 27 -7.70 -2.39 10.14
C ALA A 27 -7.31 -3.88 10.03
N PRO A 28 -6.78 -4.48 11.11
CA PRO A 28 -6.35 -5.89 11.07
C PRO A 28 -7.44 -6.87 10.64
N GLU A 29 -8.69 -6.62 11.00
CA GLU A 29 -9.81 -7.48 10.62
C GLU A 29 -9.98 -7.52 9.11
N GLN A 30 -9.80 -6.38 8.44
CA GLN A 30 -9.92 -6.32 6.99
C GLN A 30 -8.78 -7.06 6.30
N HIS A 31 -7.56 -6.89 6.80
CA HIS A 31 -6.39 -7.61 6.28
C HIS A 31 -6.55 -9.11 6.49
N GLY A 32 -7.10 -9.52 7.62
CA GLY A 32 -7.36 -10.92 7.91
C GLY A 32 -8.41 -11.54 7.00
N ALA A 33 -9.43 -10.75 6.62
CA ALA A 33 -10.52 -11.24 5.76
C ALA A 33 -10.10 -11.38 4.30
N SER A 34 -9.34 -10.42 3.78
CA SER A 34 -8.83 -10.50 2.42
C SER A 34 -7.59 -9.61 2.31
N ARG A 35 -6.55 -10.11 1.65
CA ARG A 35 -5.28 -9.39 1.54
C ARG A 35 -4.53 -9.78 0.28
N ILE A 36 -3.57 -8.94 -0.08
CA ILE A 36 -2.63 -9.27 -1.13
C ILE A 36 -1.60 -10.23 -0.54
N PRO A 37 -1.30 -11.35 -1.21
CA PRO A 37 -0.31 -12.30 -0.70
C PRO A 37 1.03 -11.63 -0.41
N GLY A 38 1.60 -11.91 0.76
CA GLY A 38 2.87 -11.33 1.17
C GLY A 38 2.78 -9.93 1.73
N SER A 39 1.60 -9.34 1.83
CA SER A 39 1.45 -8.00 2.39
C SER A 39 1.58 -8.00 3.91
N GLU A 40 2.14 -6.89 4.42
CA GLU A 40 2.19 -6.61 5.85
C GLU A 40 0.95 -5.82 6.24
N ASN A 41 0.56 -5.88 7.50
CA ASN A 41 -0.52 -5.04 8.01
C ASN A 41 0.01 -4.05 9.03
N ALA A 42 -0.27 -2.77 8.80
CA ALA A 42 0.04 -1.71 9.75
C ALA A 42 -1.15 -0.74 9.75
N TYR A 43 -1.98 -0.84 10.77
CA TYR A 43 -3.21 -0.06 10.83
C TYR A 43 -2.91 1.41 11.16
N ILE A 44 -2.62 2.19 10.14
CA ILE A 44 -2.34 3.62 10.27
C ILE A 44 -3.35 4.51 9.51
N SER A 45 -4.31 3.91 8.80
CA SER A 45 -5.25 4.68 7.99
C SER A 45 -6.07 5.66 8.82
N ALA A 46 -6.54 5.25 10.00
CA ALA A 46 -7.33 6.15 10.85
C ALA A 46 -6.50 7.34 11.34
N ALA A 47 -5.25 7.07 11.76
CA ALA A 47 -4.36 8.13 12.21
C ALA A 47 -4.07 9.13 11.09
N ILE A 48 -3.81 8.66 9.89
CA ILE A 48 -3.54 9.51 8.73
C ILE A 48 -4.76 10.37 8.40
N LYS A 49 -5.96 9.78 8.44
CA LYS A 49 -7.19 10.51 8.17
C LYS A 49 -7.45 11.61 9.21
N GLN A 50 -6.94 11.42 10.42
CA GLN A 50 -7.05 12.41 11.50
C GLN A 50 -5.94 13.47 11.44
N GLY A 51 -5.07 13.41 10.46
CA GLY A 51 -4.01 14.39 10.25
C GLY A 51 -2.68 14.02 10.90
N ASP A 52 -2.51 12.80 11.42
CA ASP A 52 -1.25 12.36 12.01
C ASP A 52 -0.29 11.92 10.90
N ALA A 53 0.44 12.88 10.35
CA ALA A 53 1.40 12.61 9.28
C ALA A 53 2.54 11.69 9.73
N ASP A 54 2.87 11.69 11.03
CA ASP A 54 3.97 10.89 11.56
C ASP A 54 3.62 9.41 11.69
N ALA A 55 2.36 9.04 11.49
CA ALA A 55 1.95 7.64 11.54
C ALA A 55 2.75 6.78 10.55
N VAL A 56 3.16 7.34 9.40
CA VAL A 56 3.93 6.60 8.41
C VAL A 56 5.33 6.21 8.89
N ASN A 57 5.82 6.86 9.94
CA ASN A 57 7.14 6.49 10.51
C ASN A 57 7.18 5.05 11.01
N ARG A 58 6.02 4.49 11.33
CA ARG A 58 5.90 3.09 11.78
C ARG A 58 6.27 2.09 10.70
N ILE A 59 6.23 2.51 9.42
CA ILE A 59 6.43 1.59 8.29
C ILE A 59 7.62 1.95 7.42
N VAL A 60 8.39 2.98 7.75
CA VAL A 60 9.52 3.42 6.92
C VAL A 60 10.53 2.29 6.66
N GLY A 61 11.00 1.63 7.66
CA GLY A 61 11.84 0.45 7.52
C GLY A 61 13.17 0.67 6.81
N GLU A 62 13.63 -0.36 6.11
CA GLU A 62 14.94 -0.42 5.47
C GLU A 62 15.03 0.49 4.26
N ALA A 63 16.12 1.26 4.16
CA ALA A 63 16.38 2.13 3.02
C ALA A 63 16.56 1.32 1.74
N GLY A 64 16.07 1.87 0.64
CA GLY A 64 16.22 1.26 -0.68
C GLY A 64 15.18 0.20 -1.01
N VAL A 65 14.26 -0.10 -0.11
CA VAL A 65 13.17 -1.04 -0.38
C VAL A 65 11.90 -0.24 -0.67
N PRO A 66 11.37 -0.26 -1.90
CA PRO A 66 10.13 0.45 -2.21
C PRO A 66 8.94 -0.11 -1.42
N ILE A 67 8.00 0.78 -1.10
CA ILE A 67 6.78 0.42 -0.38
C ILE A 67 5.57 0.71 -1.27
N VAL A 68 4.65 -0.24 -1.35
CA VAL A 68 3.34 -0.05 -1.97
C VAL A 68 2.31 -0.04 -0.84
N THR A 69 1.62 1.09 -0.66
CA THR A 69 0.59 1.21 0.37
C THR A 69 -0.77 0.80 -0.17
N VAL A 70 -1.55 0.11 0.65
CA VAL A 70 -2.84 -0.46 0.26
C VAL A 70 -3.91 -0.05 1.27
N CYS A 71 -5.05 0.41 0.77
CA CYS A 71 -6.24 0.70 1.57
C CYS A 71 -7.47 0.15 0.84
N ASN A 72 -8.67 0.55 1.26
CA ASN A 72 -9.90 0.00 0.64
C ASN A 72 -10.11 0.50 -0.79
N GLN A 73 -10.06 1.81 -1.01
CA GLN A 73 -10.42 2.42 -2.29
C GLN A 73 -9.37 3.37 -2.87
N GLY A 74 -8.20 3.48 -2.25
CA GLY A 74 -7.10 4.28 -2.80
C GLY A 74 -6.90 5.66 -2.18
N GLY A 75 -7.76 6.11 -1.28
CA GLY A 75 -7.65 7.45 -0.68
C GLY A 75 -6.55 7.57 0.35
N SER A 76 -6.67 6.82 1.44
CA SER A 76 -5.69 6.88 2.54
C SER A 76 -4.32 6.40 2.11
N CYS A 77 -4.25 5.41 1.23
CA CYS A 77 -2.97 4.88 0.78
C CYS A 77 -2.22 5.89 -0.09
N ARG A 78 -2.93 6.73 -0.85
CA ARG A 78 -2.29 7.82 -1.60
C ARG A 78 -1.62 8.79 -0.64
N LEU A 79 -2.33 9.20 0.39
CA LEU A 79 -1.77 10.12 1.38
C LEU A 79 -0.57 9.48 2.10
N ALA A 80 -0.69 8.22 2.47
CA ALA A 80 0.41 7.50 3.12
C ALA A 80 1.64 7.44 2.22
N ALA A 81 1.45 7.14 0.93
CA ALA A 81 2.57 7.11 -0.03
C ALA A 81 3.22 8.49 -0.19
N ASP A 82 2.40 9.55 -0.27
CA ASP A 82 2.92 10.91 -0.36
C ASP A 82 3.78 11.25 0.86
N LEU A 83 3.30 10.92 2.05
CA LEU A 83 4.03 11.17 3.29
C LEU A 83 5.34 10.38 3.36
N LEU A 84 5.33 9.14 2.89
CA LEU A 84 6.54 8.33 2.82
C LEU A 84 7.56 8.95 1.87
N ARG A 85 7.12 9.44 0.70
CA ARG A 85 8.03 10.08 -0.25
C ARG A 85 8.66 11.34 0.33
N GLU A 86 7.91 12.10 1.14
CA GLU A 86 8.45 13.27 1.85
C GLU A 86 9.60 12.88 2.78
N ARG A 87 9.63 11.64 3.22
CA ARG A 87 10.67 11.11 4.11
C ARG A 87 11.77 10.35 3.37
N GLY A 88 11.82 10.50 2.04
CA GLY A 88 12.86 9.91 1.22
C GLY A 88 12.64 8.44 0.87
N VAL A 89 11.45 7.91 1.11
CA VAL A 89 11.11 6.53 0.78
C VAL A 89 10.51 6.47 -0.62
N GLU A 90 10.97 5.53 -1.45
CA GLU A 90 10.31 5.26 -2.72
C GLU A 90 8.98 4.56 -2.40
N ALA A 91 7.87 5.24 -2.65
CA ALA A 91 6.57 4.73 -2.26
C ALA A 91 5.54 4.96 -3.35
N TYR A 92 4.62 4.01 -3.46
CA TYR A 92 3.52 4.03 -4.42
C TYR A 92 2.25 3.67 -3.69
N SER A 93 1.11 4.20 -4.15
CA SER A 93 -0.19 3.74 -3.66
C SER A 93 -0.81 2.79 -4.69
N LEU A 94 -1.53 1.78 -4.22
CA LEU A 94 -2.29 0.89 -5.11
C LEU A 94 -3.54 1.62 -5.59
N GLU A 95 -3.62 1.87 -6.90
CA GLU A 95 -4.78 2.53 -7.50
C GLU A 95 -6.05 1.73 -7.23
N GLY A 96 -7.06 2.40 -6.69
CA GLY A 96 -8.33 1.76 -6.35
C GLY A 96 -8.26 0.83 -5.14
N GLY A 97 -7.11 0.68 -4.52
CA GLY A 97 -6.94 -0.10 -3.29
C GLY A 97 -7.33 -1.56 -3.44
N MET A 98 -7.75 -2.16 -2.33
CA MET A 98 -8.18 -3.56 -2.31
C MET A 98 -9.38 -3.81 -3.22
N GLN A 99 -10.26 -2.84 -3.39
CA GLN A 99 -11.40 -3.00 -4.29
C GLN A 99 -10.92 -3.34 -5.70
N ALA A 100 -9.97 -2.57 -6.22
CA ALA A 100 -9.43 -2.80 -7.56
C ALA A 100 -8.66 -4.13 -7.63
N TRP A 101 -7.92 -4.46 -6.57
CA TRP A 101 -7.21 -5.74 -6.51
C TRP A 101 -8.17 -6.91 -6.60
N LEU A 102 -9.25 -6.89 -5.80
CA LEU A 102 -10.24 -7.96 -5.79
C LEU A 102 -10.97 -8.07 -7.13
N GLU A 103 -11.30 -6.94 -7.75
CA GLU A 103 -11.91 -6.92 -9.08
C GLU A 103 -10.98 -7.57 -10.12
N SER A 104 -9.68 -7.32 -10.01
CA SER A 104 -8.70 -7.91 -10.91
C SER A 104 -8.57 -9.41 -10.74
N GLN A 105 -8.92 -9.94 -9.57
CA GLN A 105 -8.92 -11.39 -9.29
C GLN A 105 -10.19 -12.07 -9.79
N ALA A 106 -11.27 -11.32 -9.94
CA ALA A 106 -12.58 -11.86 -10.32
C ALA A 106 -12.74 -12.03 -11.83
N GLY A 107 -11.77 -11.65 -12.63
CA GLY A 107 -11.81 -11.71 -14.08
C GLY A 107 -11.96 -13.14 -14.60
N PRO A 108 -12.38 -13.31 -15.83
CA PRO A 108 -12.50 -14.64 -16.45
C PRO A 108 -11.16 -15.31 -16.62
#